data_c6cfbd26a7f5f00ac3785c3fab3a9ed3
#
_entry.id   c6cfbd26a7f5f00ac3785c3fab3a9ed3
#
_cell.length_a   1.000
_cell.length_b   1.000
_cell.length_c   1.000
_cell.angle_alpha   90.00
_cell.angle_beta   90.00
_cell.angle_gamma   90.00
#
_symmetry.space_group_name_H-M   'P 1'
#
loop_
_entity.id
_entity.type
_entity.pdbx_description
1 polymer ?
#
loop_
_entity_poly.entity_id
_entity_poly.type
_entity_poly.pdbx_seq_one_letter_code
_entity_poly.pdbx_strand_id
1 'polypeptide(L)'
;SEMCIRDSNHTHSVPDRIVSVSQPFIRPIVRGKAGKRVEFGAKLDISVSNGWARLEYWSFDAYNEATKLVETIERYRAREGHYPERVLADKIYRNRENLSYCKLHGIRLSGPALGRPRRDEQRDRRQTHFDQNERIEVERQFSFAKRKCNLGKVKTKLAETVGFTLAMSIVVLNLRKIQHTLSRLFGRILHFLLPQQKLVFVQ
;
A
#
# COMPACT_ATOMS: atom_id res chain seq x y z
N SER A 1 -6.57 -13.45 35.31
CA SER A 1 -5.59 -13.36 34.21
C SER A 1 -6.29 -13.68 32.87
N GLU A 2 -5.74 -13.26 31.75
CA GLU A 2 -6.31 -13.50 30.43
C GLU A 2 -6.58 -14.99 30.13
N MET A 3 -5.78 -15.88 30.71
CA MET A 3 -5.92 -17.31 30.57
C MET A 3 -7.23 -17.81 31.22
N CYS A 4 -7.58 -17.31 32.40
CA CYS A 4 -8.84 -17.66 33.09
C CYS A 4 -10.08 -17.18 32.32
N ILE A 5 -10.02 -15.98 31.71
CA ILE A 5 -11.12 -15.43 30.90
C ILE A 5 -11.35 -16.28 29.64
N ARG A 6 -10.28 -16.76 28.99
CA ARG A 6 -10.38 -17.63 27.82
C ARG A 6 -10.99 -19.00 28.15
N ASP A 7 -10.60 -19.58 29.28
CA ASP A 7 -11.11 -20.88 29.72
C ASP A 7 -12.57 -20.81 30.14
N SER A 8 -13.00 -19.73 30.81
CA SER A 8 -14.39 -19.58 31.25
C SER A 8 -15.36 -19.28 30.11
N ASN A 9 -14.94 -18.56 29.08
CA ASN A 9 -15.81 -18.11 27.99
C ASN A 9 -15.68 -18.97 26.72
N HIS A 10 -14.82 -19.99 26.68
CA HIS A 10 -14.50 -20.79 25.51
C HIS A 10 -14.15 -19.97 24.25
N THR A 11 -13.67 -18.76 24.44
CA THR A 11 -13.33 -17.83 23.34
C THR A 11 -11.82 -17.67 23.23
N HIS A 12 -11.31 -17.64 21.99
CA HIS A 12 -9.90 -17.36 21.73
C HIS A 12 -9.61 -15.86 21.58
N SER A 13 -10.62 -15.01 21.72
CA SER A 13 -10.52 -13.55 21.57
C SER A 13 -10.97 -12.86 22.85
N VAL A 14 -10.15 -11.94 23.35
CA VAL A 14 -10.46 -11.08 24.49
C VAL A 14 -10.60 -9.65 23.97
N PRO A 15 -11.74 -8.97 24.22
CA PRO A 15 -11.90 -7.56 23.88
C PRO A 15 -10.81 -6.71 24.54
N ASP A 16 -10.37 -5.67 23.86
CA ASP A 16 -9.40 -4.68 24.33
C ASP A 16 -8.08 -5.22 24.89
N ARG A 17 -7.70 -6.41 24.39
CA ARG A 17 -6.48 -7.08 24.81
C ARG A 17 -5.24 -6.19 24.66
N ILE A 18 -4.55 -5.92 25.77
CA ILE A 18 -3.27 -5.21 25.77
C ILE A 18 -2.16 -6.19 25.38
N VAL A 19 -1.51 -5.96 24.23
CA VAL A 19 -0.41 -6.79 23.72
C VAL A 19 0.96 -6.12 23.89
N SER A 20 0.98 -4.86 24.27
CA SER A 20 2.19 -4.08 24.54
C SER A 20 1.97 -3.11 25.67
N VAL A 21 2.80 -3.17 26.71
CA VAL A 21 2.76 -2.24 27.86
C VAL A 21 3.16 -0.83 27.43
N SER A 22 4.13 -0.71 26.50
CA SER A 22 4.60 0.60 26.02
C SER A 22 3.66 1.26 25.00
N GLN A 23 2.78 0.48 24.39
CA GLN A 23 1.82 0.91 23.36
C GLN A 23 0.48 0.19 23.57
N PRO A 24 -0.29 0.54 24.59
CA PRO A 24 -1.50 -0.19 24.98
C PRO A 24 -2.64 -0.10 23.96
N PHE A 25 -2.55 0.82 23.00
CA PHE A 25 -3.51 1.01 21.92
C PHE A 25 -3.30 0.03 20.74
N ILE A 26 -2.18 -0.69 20.69
CA ILE A 26 -1.95 -1.70 19.64
C ILE A 26 -2.87 -2.89 19.85
N ARG A 27 -3.46 -3.36 18.75
CA ARG A 27 -4.32 -4.54 18.72
C ARG A 27 -3.74 -5.63 17.83
N PRO A 28 -4.04 -6.91 18.08
CA PRO A 28 -3.68 -8.00 17.20
C PRO A 28 -4.55 -7.95 15.93
N ILE A 29 -3.92 -7.95 14.76
CA ILE A 29 -4.58 -7.98 13.46
C ILE A 29 -4.38 -9.35 12.84
N VAL A 30 -5.47 -10.10 12.67
CA VAL A 30 -5.44 -11.42 12.05
C VAL A 30 -5.33 -11.28 10.54
N ARG A 31 -4.29 -11.87 9.95
CA ARG A 31 -3.99 -11.76 8.51
C ARG A 31 -4.22 -13.04 7.71
N GLY A 32 -4.48 -14.15 8.34
CA GLY A 32 -4.73 -15.43 7.63
C GLY A 32 -3.58 -15.96 6.75
N LYS A 33 -2.37 -15.40 6.86
CA LYS A 33 -1.20 -15.87 6.11
C LYS A 33 -0.54 -17.07 6.81
N ALA A 34 -0.07 -18.06 6.03
CA ALA A 34 0.46 -19.32 6.54
C ALA A 34 1.64 -19.16 7.52
N GLY A 35 2.50 -18.15 7.40
CA GLY A 35 3.68 -17.96 8.24
C GLY A 35 3.51 -17.01 9.43
N LYS A 36 2.59 -16.05 9.34
CA LYS A 36 2.28 -15.07 10.41
C LYS A 36 0.79 -14.85 10.48
N ARG A 37 0.14 -15.55 11.38
CA ARG A 37 -1.32 -15.45 11.56
C ARG A 37 -1.78 -14.11 12.13
N VAL A 38 -0.94 -13.47 12.94
CA VAL A 38 -1.25 -12.22 13.63
C VAL A 38 -0.11 -11.24 13.43
N GLU A 39 -0.45 -10.01 13.05
CA GLU A 39 0.44 -8.86 13.02
C GLU A 39 0.01 -7.86 14.10
N PHE A 40 0.95 -7.09 14.62
CA PHE A 40 0.72 -6.07 15.63
C PHE A 40 1.09 -4.71 15.05
N GLY A 41 0.30 -3.69 15.34
CA GLY A 41 0.54 -2.34 14.87
C GLY A 41 -0.66 -1.74 14.16
N ALA A 42 -0.44 -0.64 13.43
CA ALA A 42 -1.48 -0.02 12.63
C ALA A 42 -1.64 -0.73 11.28
N LYS A 43 -2.88 -0.92 10.86
CA LYS A 43 -3.24 -1.30 9.48
C LYS A 43 -3.28 -0.04 8.63
N LEU A 44 -2.68 -0.09 7.44
CA LEU A 44 -2.47 1.08 6.57
C LEU A 44 -2.99 0.80 5.16
N ASP A 45 -3.70 1.78 4.60
CA ASP A 45 -4.01 1.84 3.17
C ASP A 45 -3.15 2.94 2.53
N ILE A 46 -2.39 2.55 1.52
CA ILE A 46 -1.49 3.44 0.78
C ILE A 46 -1.86 3.37 -0.70
N SER A 47 -2.06 4.53 -1.30
CA SER A 47 -2.16 4.65 -2.76
C SER A 47 -0.85 5.13 -3.36
N VAL A 48 -0.60 4.75 -4.60
CA VAL A 48 0.52 5.27 -5.40
C VAL A 48 -0.03 5.74 -6.74
N SER A 49 0.16 7.01 -7.03
CA SER A 49 -0.21 7.62 -8.30
C SER A 49 1.00 8.36 -8.89
N ASN A 50 1.34 8.06 -10.15
CA ASN A 50 2.52 8.63 -10.81
C ASN A 50 3.81 8.46 -10.00
N GLY A 51 3.88 7.37 -9.22
CA GLY A 51 4.99 7.03 -8.33
C GLY A 51 5.03 7.88 -7.04
N TRP A 52 4.01 8.67 -6.72
CA TRP A 52 3.84 9.36 -5.45
C TRP A 52 2.99 8.53 -4.51
N ALA A 53 3.52 8.23 -3.34
CA ALA A 53 2.80 7.49 -2.30
C ALA A 53 1.97 8.44 -1.45
N ARG A 54 0.79 8.00 -1.02
CA ARG A 54 -0.11 8.72 -0.12
C ARG A 54 -0.65 7.76 0.93
N LEU A 55 -0.76 8.22 2.17
CA LEU A 55 -1.46 7.52 3.24
C LEU A 55 -2.94 7.87 3.12
N GLU A 56 -3.77 6.90 2.72
CA GLU A 56 -5.20 7.12 2.50
C GLU A 56 -6.01 6.85 3.77
N TYR A 57 -5.67 5.77 4.49
CA TYR A 57 -6.34 5.42 5.73
C TYR A 57 -5.40 4.64 6.65
N TRP A 58 -5.62 4.71 7.93
CA TRP A 58 -4.95 3.88 8.92
C TRP A 58 -5.82 3.67 10.16
N SER A 59 -5.67 2.52 10.84
CA SER A 59 -6.35 2.21 12.09
C SER A 59 -5.54 1.18 12.89
N PHE A 60 -5.70 1.17 14.21
CA PHE A 60 -5.22 0.08 15.05
C PHE A 60 -6.17 -1.12 15.02
N ASP A 61 -7.44 -0.89 14.69
CA ASP A 61 -8.43 -1.94 14.58
C ASP A 61 -8.41 -2.57 13.19
N ALA A 62 -8.79 -3.86 13.16
CA ALA A 62 -8.97 -4.55 11.90
C ALA A 62 -10.17 -3.96 11.14
N TYR A 63 -9.97 -3.59 9.88
CA TYR A 63 -11.04 -3.14 8.99
C TYR A 63 -10.96 -3.85 7.64
N ASN A 64 -12.06 -3.84 6.90
CA ASN A 64 -12.09 -4.35 5.54
C ASN A 64 -11.56 -3.26 4.58
N GLU A 65 -10.39 -3.47 3.99
CA GLU A 65 -9.76 -2.54 3.05
C GLU A 65 -10.67 -2.23 1.86
N ALA A 66 -11.45 -3.22 1.40
CA ALA A 66 -12.32 -3.05 0.25
C ALA A 66 -13.38 -1.94 0.43
N THR A 67 -13.81 -1.67 1.67
CA THR A 67 -14.79 -0.62 1.97
C THR A 67 -14.21 0.79 1.83
N LYS A 68 -12.88 0.92 1.78
CA LYS A 68 -12.20 2.22 1.68
C LYS A 68 -11.88 2.64 0.23
N LEU A 69 -12.15 1.77 -0.75
CA LEU A 69 -11.79 2.04 -2.14
C LEU A 69 -12.52 3.26 -2.70
N VAL A 70 -13.82 3.34 -2.50
CA VAL A 70 -14.64 4.46 -3.02
C VAL A 70 -14.16 5.80 -2.44
N GLU A 71 -13.95 5.86 -1.13
CA GLU A 71 -13.44 7.05 -0.45
C GLU A 71 -12.05 7.45 -1.00
N THR A 72 -11.18 6.49 -1.25
CA THR A 72 -9.85 6.73 -1.84
C THR A 72 -9.94 7.29 -3.26
N ILE A 73 -10.86 6.78 -4.08
CA ILE A 73 -11.10 7.28 -5.44
C ILE A 73 -11.66 8.71 -5.41
N GLU A 74 -12.59 9.01 -4.50
CA GLU A 74 -13.13 10.37 -4.36
C GLU A 74 -12.08 11.36 -3.88
N ARG A 75 -11.20 10.97 -2.97
CA ARG A 75 -10.04 11.79 -2.57
C ARG A 75 -9.09 12.02 -3.74
N TYR A 76 -8.87 11.01 -4.59
CA TYR A 76 -8.08 11.16 -5.81
C TYR A 76 -8.72 12.19 -6.72
N ARG A 77 -10.03 12.09 -7.00
CA ARG A 77 -10.78 13.03 -7.82
C ARG A 77 -10.70 14.45 -7.27
N ALA A 78 -10.85 14.64 -5.95
CA ALA A 78 -10.77 15.95 -5.32
C ALA A 78 -9.39 16.60 -5.49
N ARG A 79 -8.33 15.81 -5.57
CA ARG A 79 -6.95 16.31 -5.76
C ARG A 79 -6.60 16.58 -7.22
N GLU A 80 -6.96 15.65 -8.11
CA GLU A 80 -6.50 15.67 -9.51
C GLU A 80 -7.55 16.32 -10.45
N GLY A 81 -8.77 16.57 -9.96
CA GLY A 81 -9.87 17.16 -10.75
C GLY A 81 -10.62 16.17 -11.64
N HIS A 82 -10.17 14.92 -11.74
CA HIS A 82 -10.78 13.87 -12.56
C HIS A 82 -10.70 12.50 -11.90
N TYR A 83 -11.53 11.56 -12.35
CA TYR A 83 -11.42 10.16 -11.92
C TYR A 83 -10.21 9.47 -12.54
N PRO A 84 -9.62 8.48 -11.87
CA PRO A 84 -8.55 7.68 -12.46
C PRO A 84 -9.10 6.80 -13.59
N GLU A 85 -8.37 6.66 -14.69
CA GLU A 85 -8.75 5.76 -15.79
C GLU A 85 -8.78 4.29 -15.33
N ARG A 86 -7.87 3.96 -14.40
CA ARG A 86 -7.73 2.60 -13.86
C ARG A 86 -7.28 2.60 -12.41
N VAL A 87 -7.72 1.59 -11.69
CA VAL A 87 -7.31 1.30 -10.32
C VAL A 87 -6.72 -0.10 -10.28
N LEU A 88 -5.46 -0.21 -9.85
CA LEU A 88 -4.73 -1.45 -9.67
C LEU A 88 -4.79 -1.83 -8.20
N ALA A 89 -5.65 -2.77 -7.85
CA ALA A 89 -5.87 -3.17 -6.48
C ALA A 89 -5.82 -4.70 -6.33
N ASP A 90 -5.71 -5.18 -5.09
CA ASP A 90 -5.73 -6.61 -4.82
C ASP A 90 -7.15 -7.18 -5.03
N LYS A 91 -7.22 -8.50 -5.14
CA LYS A 91 -8.46 -9.25 -5.36
C LYS A 91 -9.55 -8.93 -4.33
N ILE A 92 -9.17 -8.61 -3.10
CA ILE A 92 -10.10 -8.25 -2.03
C ILE A 92 -10.97 -7.03 -2.35
N TYR A 93 -10.45 -6.08 -3.14
CA TYR A 93 -11.18 -4.87 -3.53
C TYR A 93 -12.24 -5.11 -4.61
N ARG A 94 -12.25 -6.29 -5.26
CA ARG A 94 -13.21 -6.64 -6.31
C ARG A 94 -14.50 -7.23 -5.74
N ASN A 95 -15.24 -6.45 -5.00
CA ASN A 95 -16.61 -6.75 -4.60
C ASN A 95 -17.61 -6.14 -5.58
N ARG A 96 -18.90 -6.52 -5.48
CA ARG A 96 -19.95 -6.03 -6.39
C ARG A 96 -20.14 -4.53 -6.32
N GLU A 97 -20.06 -3.97 -5.14
CA GLU A 97 -20.25 -2.56 -4.84
C GLU A 97 -19.15 -1.71 -5.52
N ASN A 98 -17.88 -2.05 -5.29
CA ASN A 98 -16.75 -1.35 -5.91
C ASN A 98 -16.75 -1.48 -7.44
N LEU A 99 -17.14 -2.65 -7.97
CA LEU A 99 -17.24 -2.84 -9.42
C LEU A 99 -18.36 -2.00 -10.02
N SER A 100 -19.51 -1.91 -9.36
CA SER A 100 -20.63 -1.07 -9.79
C SER A 100 -20.24 0.41 -9.80
N TYR A 101 -19.61 0.86 -8.71
CA TYR A 101 -19.10 2.22 -8.59
C TYR A 101 -18.08 2.56 -9.69
N CYS A 102 -17.08 1.70 -9.88
CA CYS A 102 -16.05 1.90 -10.90
C CYS A 102 -16.67 1.94 -12.32
N LYS A 103 -17.62 1.05 -12.59
CA LYS A 103 -18.34 1.03 -13.89
C LYS A 103 -19.13 2.33 -14.12
N LEU A 104 -19.80 2.85 -13.10
CA LEU A 104 -20.57 4.11 -13.19
C LEU A 104 -19.68 5.29 -13.58
N HIS A 105 -18.45 5.32 -13.07
CA HIS A 105 -17.51 6.43 -13.30
C HIS A 105 -16.48 6.14 -14.42
N GLY A 106 -16.66 5.08 -15.21
CA GLY A 106 -15.75 4.72 -16.30
C GLY A 106 -14.36 4.25 -15.86
N ILE A 107 -14.21 3.81 -14.60
CA ILE A 107 -12.94 3.40 -14.01
C ILE A 107 -12.72 1.91 -14.25
N ARG A 108 -11.57 1.52 -14.77
CA ARG A 108 -11.19 0.12 -14.91
C ARG A 108 -10.56 -0.40 -13.61
N LEU A 109 -11.27 -1.26 -12.88
CA LEU A 109 -10.72 -1.95 -11.70
C LEU A 109 -10.02 -3.24 -12.14
N SER A 110 -8.71 -3.36 -11.87
CA SER A 110 -7.89 -4.52 -12.25
C SER A 110 -8.26 -5.81 -11.51
N GLY A 111 -7.85 -6.94 -12.07
CA GLY A 111 -8.00 -8.27 -11.45
C GLY A 111 -9.03 -9.17 -12.16
N PRO A 112 -9.16 -10.43 -11.73
CA PRO A 112 -10.01 -11.42 -12.38
C PRO A 112 -11.50 -11.09 -12.23
N ALA A 113 -12.30 -11.46 -13.22
CA ALA A 113 -13.76 -11.34 -13.14
C ALA A 113 -14.31 -12.10 -11.92
N LEU A 114 -15.42 -11.61 -11.36
CA LEU A 114 -16.12 -12.31 -10.27
C LEU A 114 -16.90 -13.49 -10.85
N GLY A 115 -16.87 -14.61 -10.13
CA GLY A 115 -17.61 -15.81 -10.49
C GLY A 115 -16.85 -16.73 -11.46
N ARG A 116 -17.60 -17.67 -12.07
CA ARG A 116 -17.04 -18.63 -13.03
C ARG A 116 -16.72 -17.90 -14.35
N PRO A 117 -15.50 -18.05 -14.92
CA PRO A 117 -15.15 -17.48 -16.21
C PRO A 117 -16.12 -17.93 -17.30
N ARG A 118 -16.56 -17.02 -18.17
CA ARG A 118 -17.31 -17.39 -19.38
C ARG A 118 -16.39 -18.11 -20.35
N ARG A 119 -16.91 -19.12 -21.07
CA ARG A 119 -16.11 -19.89 -22.05
C ARG A 119 -15.48 -19.03 -23.14
N ASP A 120 -16.13 -17.94 -23.51
CA ASP A 120 -15.74 -17.07 -24.64
C ASP A 120 -14.98 -15.82 -24.18
N GLU A 121 -14.61 -15.71 -22.89
CA GLU A 121 -13.88 -14.55 -22.37
C GLU A 121 -12.40 -14.69 -22.75
N GLN A 122 -12.01 -14.10 -23.88
CA GLN A 122 -10.60 -13.88 -24.21
C GLN A 122 -10.02 -12.94 -23.17
N ARG A 123 -9.35 -13.52 -22.17
CA ARG A 123 -8.59 -12.72 -21.21
C ARG A 123 -7.44 -12.06 -21.95
N ASP A 124 -7.42 -10.75 -21.96
CA ASP A 124 -6.23 -10.03 -22.39
C ASP A 124 -5.08 -10.30 -21.40
N ARG A 125 -4.33 -11.39 -21.68
CA ARG A 125 -3.20 -11.84 -20.86
C ARG A 125 -2.12 -10.77 -20.79
N ARG A 126 -1.95 -9.97 -21.84
CA ARG A 126 -0.97 -8.88 -21.88
C ARG A 126 -1.34 -7.78 -20.90
N GLN A 127 -2.61 -7.36 -20.91
CA GLN A 127 -3.10 -6.34 -19.99
C GLN A 127 -3.02 -6.80 -18.52
N THR A 128 -3.39 -8.06 -18.25
CA THR A 128 -3.31 -8.63 -16.90
C THR A 128 -1.86 -8.67 -16.41
N HIS A 129 -0.91 -9.06 -17.27
CA HIS A 129 0.51 -9.07 -16.93
C HIS A 129 1.06 -7.66 -16.69
N PHE A 130 0.65 -6.69 -17.51
CA PHE A 130 1.03 -5.29 -17.33
C PHE A 130 0.51 -4.74 -16.00
N ASP A 131 -0.76 -4.95 -15.68
CA ASP A 131 -1.37 -4.55 -14.41
C ASP A 131 -0.65 -5.19 -13.20
N GLN A 132 -0.26 -6.46 -13.31
CA GLN A 132 0.51 -7.15 -12.26
C GLN A 132 1.89 -6.53 -12.06
N ASN A 133 2.61 -6.23 -13.13
CA ASN A 133 3.93 -5.58 -13.04
C ASN A 133 3.87 -4.20 -12.41
N GLU A 134 2.86 -3.39 -12.75
CA GLU A 134 2.67 -2.10 -12.12
C GLU A 134 2.29 -2.23 -10.63
N ARG A 135 1.50 -3.24 -10.26
CA ARG A 135 1.17 -3.52 -8.86
C ARG A 135 2.41 -3.89 -8.04
N ILE A 136 3.36 -4.61 -8.62
CA ILE A 136 4.65 -4.95 -7.99
C ILE A 136 5.40 -3.67 -7.59
N GLU A 137 5.29 -2.59 -8.36
CA GLU A 137 5.93 -1.32 -8.01
C GLU A 137 5.37 -0.74 -6.71
N VAL A 138 4.06 -0.81 -6.49
CA VAL A 138 3.43 -0.39 -5.23
C VAL A 138 3.93 -1.24 -4.06
N GLU A 139 3.99 -2.56 -4.23
CA GLU A 139 4.51 -3.48 -3.21
C GLU A 139 5.98 -3.20 -2.89
N ARG A 140 6.78 -2.88 -3.91
CA ARG A 140 8.20 -2.50 -3.76
C ARG A 140 8.35 -1.21 -2.97
N GLN A 141 7.58 -0.18 -3.30
CA GLN A 141 7.59 1.09 -2.56
C GLN A 141 7.15 0.90 -1.11
N PHE A 142 6.11 0.11 -0.86
CA PHE A 142 5.64 -0.20 0.48
C PHE A 142 6.69 -0.98 1.30
N SER A 143 7.32 -2.00 0.69
CA SER A 143 8.41 -2.75 1.29
C SER A 143 9.61 -1.85 1.62
N PHE A 144 9.94 -0.92 0.73
CA PHE A 144 10.99 0.06 0.96
C PHE A 144 10.64 1.00 2.13
N ALA A 145 9.42 1.54 2.16
CA ALA A 145 8.95 2.40 3.25
C ALA A 145 9.03 1.70 4.61
N LYS A 146 8.67 0.42 4.67
CA LYS A 146 8.80 -0.39 5.89
C LYS A 146 10.26 -0.54 6.35
N ARG A 147 11.19 -0.78 5.43
CA ARG A 147 12.60 -1.08 5.77
C ARG A 147 13.47 0.16 5.97
N LYS A 148 13.22 1.24 5.22
CA LYS A 148 14.10 2.41 5.15
C LYS A 148 13.49 3.73 5.63
N CYS A 149 12.16 3.81 5.71
CA CYS A 149 11.46 5.04 6.14
C CYS A 149 10.72 4.87 7.48
N ASN A 150 11.13 3.92 8.30
CA ASN A 150 10.55 3.62 9.64
C ASN A 150 9.06 3.23 9.65
N LEU A 151 8.43 2.99 8.50
CA LEU A 151 7.03 2.58 8.45
C LEU A 151 6.78 1.22 9.12
N GLY A 152 7.80 0.36 9.20
CA GLY A 152 7.73 -0.97 9.82
C GLY A 152 7.96 -1.00 11.33
N LYS A 153 8.43 0.09 11.94
CA LYS A 153 8.74 0.17 13.38
C LYS A 153 8.35 1.53 13.95
N VAL A 154 7.07 1.71 14.20
CA VAL A 154 6.57 2.92 14.87
C VAL A 154 6.88 2.81 16.35
N LYS A 155 7.77 3.67 16.88
CA LYS A 155 8.22 3.67 18.26
C LYS A 155 7.50 4.68 19.14
N THR A 156 6.55 5.42 18.61
CA THR A 156 5.79 6.44 19.35
C THR A 156 4.94 5.80 20.43
N LYS A 157 4.98 6.38 21.63
CA LYS A 157 4.24 5.86 22.79
C LYS A 157 2.80 6.36 22.88
N LEU A 158 2.46 7.46 22.20
CA LEU A 158 1.13 8.05 22.19
C LEU A 158 0.40 7.69 20.89
N ALA A 159 -0.86 7.26 20.99
CA ALA A 159 -1.69 6.89 19.85
C ALA A 159 -1.82 8.04 18.82
N GLU A 160 -2.00 9.27 19.33
CA GLU A 160 -2.14 10.48 18.50
C GLU A 160 -0.91 10.77 17.63
N THR A 161 0.28 10.48 18.15
CA THR A 161 1.53 10.75 17.41
C THR A 161 1.87 9.67 16.38
N VAL A 162 1.19 8.51 16.41
CA VAL A 162 1.40 7.44 15.43
C VAL A 162 1.03 7.91 14.03
N GLY A 163 -0.13 8.54 13.86
CA GLY A 163 -0.59 9.06 12.56
C GLY A 163 0.42 10.02 11.94
N PHE A 164 0.96 10.93 12.75
CA PHE A 164 2.03 11.83 12.30
C PHE A 164 3.29 11.08 11.85
N THR A 165 3.73 10.08 12.62
CA THR A 165 4.91 9.27 12.28
C THR A 165 4.71 8.50 10.98
N LEU A 166 3.52 7.94 10.77
CA LEU A 166 3.15 7.25 9.53
C LEU A 166 3.18 8.22 8.33
N ALA A 167 2.56 9.40 8.48
CA ALA A 167 2.56 10.43 7.46
C ALA A 167 3.99 10.89 7.11
N MET A 168 4.84 11.13 8.11
CA MET A 168 6.25 11.49 7.91
C MET A 168 7.03 10.40 7.17
N SER A 169 6.76 9.12 7.43
CA SER A 169 7.38 8.02 6.70
C SER A 169 7.04 8.06 5.20
N ILE A 170 5.81 8.44 4.84
CA ILE A 170 5.39 8.63 3.45
C ILE A 170 6.04 9.87 2.84
N VAL A 171 6.16 10.96 3.58
CA VAL A 171 6.88 12.17 3.13
C VAL A 171 8.34 11.82 2.80
N VAL A 172 9.03 11.10 3.67
CA VAL A 172 10.42 10.65 3.43
C VAL A 172 10.51 9.76 2.18
N LEU A 173 9.55 8.85 1.97
CA LEU A 173 9.48 8.03 0.76
C LEU A 173 9.39 8.92 -0.51
N ASN A 174 8.54 9.93 -0.49
CA ASN A 174 8.35 10.86 -1.60
C ASN A 174 9.57 11.77 -1.82
N LEU A 175 10.19 12.29 -0.77
CA LEU A 175 11.43 13.07 -0.86
C LEU A 175 12.57 12.27 -1.52
N ARG A 176 12.66 10.99 -1.21
CA ARG A 176 13.63 10.10 -1.87
C ARG A 176 13.36 9.98 -3.38
N LYS A 177 12.11 9.95 -3.82
CA LYS A 177 11.78 9.98 -5.25
C LYS A 177 12.32 11.26 -5.90
N ILE A 178 12.11 12.42 -5.26
CA ILE A 178 12.66 13.70 -5.73
C ILE A 178 14.18 13.61 -5.85
N GLN A 179 14.85 13.15 -4.80
CA GLN A 179 16.31 12.97 -4.78
C GLN A 179 16.78 12.12 -5.96
N HIS A 180 16.16 10.97 -6.22
CA HIS A 180 16.52 10.11 -7.35
C HIS A 180 16.29 10.79 -8.70
N THR A 181 15.21 11.55 -8.85
CA THR A 181 14.93 12.28 -10.09
C THR A 181 15.98 13.36 -10.35
N LEU A 182 16.33 14.14 -9.31
CA LEU A 182 17.37 15.14 -9.39
C LEU A 182 18.74 14.52 -9.68
N SER A 183 19.11 13.44 -9.00
CA SER A 183 20.38 12.74 -9.23
C SER A 183 20.51 12.24 -10.67
N ARG A 184 19.41 11.73 -11.26
CA ARG A 184 19.41 11.31 -12.68
C ARG A 184 19.56 12.51 -13.62
N LEU A 185 18.91 13.64 -13.32
CA LEU A 185 19.02 14.86 -14.10
C LEU A 185 20.46 15.39 -14.06
N PHE A 186 21.03 15.52 -12.88
CA PHE A 186 22.43 15.95 -12.71
C PHE A 186 23.41 15.00 -13.40
N GLY A 187 23.21 13.68 -13.30
CA GLY A 187 24.02 12.70 -13.99
C GLY A 187 23.99 12.87 -15.50
N ARG A 188 22.83 13.18 -16.10
CA ARG A 188 22.70 13.45 -17.54
C ARG A 188 23.40 14.75 -17.93
N ILE A 189 23.24 15.82 -17.15
CA ILE A 189 23.91 17.11 -17.38
C ILE A 189 25.43 16.92 -17.31
N LEU A 190 25.93 16.24 -16.29
CA LEU A 190 27.34 15.98 -16.10
C LEU A 190 27.93 15.15 -17.25
N HIS A 191 27.20 14.11 -17.68
CA HIS A 191 27.61 13.30 -18.84
C HIS A 191 27.66 14.11 -20.15
N PHE A 192 26.78 15.11 -20.31
CA PHE A 192 26.79 16.00 -21.46
C PHE A 192 27.92 17.02 -21.41
N LEU A 193 28.27 17.53 -20.22
CA LEU A 193 29.29 18.53 -20.02
C LEU A 193 30.74 17.98 -19.96
N LEU A 194 30.90 16.74 -19.50
CA LEU A 194 32.24 16.11 -19.45
C LEU A 194 32.59 15.52 -20.80
N PRO A 195 33.73 15.91 -21.38
CA PRO A 195 34.22 15.33 -22.64
C PRO A 195 34.44 13.83 -22.42
N GLN A 196 33.90 13.00 -23.32
CA GLN A 196 34.12 11.56 -23.36
C GLN A 196 35.60 11.30 -23.66
N GLN A 197 36.43 11.16 -22.64
CA GLN A 197 37.80 10.67 -22.83
C GLN A 197 37.69 9.18 -23.23
N LYS A 198 37.88 8.93 -24.54
CA LYS A 198 38.05 7.56 -25.04
C LYS A 198 39.44 7.09 -24.58
N LEU A 199 39.45 6.15 -23.62
CA LEU A 199 40.67 5.36 -23.34
C LEU A 199 40.94 4.48 -24.57
N VAL A 200 41.91 4.85 -25.39
CA VAL A 200 42.43 4.03 -26.48
C VAL A 200 43.53 3.16 -25.87
N PHE A 201 43.30 1.89 -25.74
CA PHE A 201 44.37 0.92 -25.47
C PHE A 201 45.11 0.70 -26.78
N VAL A 202 46.38 1.09 -26.84
CA VAL A 202 47.34 0.70 -27.89
C VAL A 202 47.93 -0.65 -27.43
N GLN A 203 47.74 -1.71 -28.23
CA GLN A 203 48.44 -2.99 -28.09
C GLN A 203 49.85 -2.87 -28.63
#